data_392f0fb910973c8fe057192d44817ab2
#
_entry.id   392f0fb910973c8fe057192d44817ab2
#
_cell.length_a   1.000
_cell.length_b   1.000
_cell.length_c   1.000
_cell.angle_alpha   90.00
_cell.angle_beta   90.00
_cell.angle_gamma   90.00
#
_symmetry.space_group_name_H-M   'P 1'
#
loop_
_entity.id
_entity.type
_entity.pdbx_description
1 polymer ?
#
loop_
_entity_poly.entity_id
_entity_poly.type
_entity_poly.pdbx_seq_one_letter_code
_entity_poly.pdbx_strand_id
1 'polypeptide(L)'
;GGGIVLNWALFVGRTGMAGSVGSLPVRNRNGETRQLLEIASIFVLEDMLRADNIDPQPLWYSADEWIDFGAPLERWIQETAAALAQAILSAASIIDFSAAIIDGGFPAWVRQRLVAATIAAVGRMDLQGIPMPELREGTVGAQARAIGGASLPIFARYLIDQNVLFKAVEAADAE
;
A
#
# COMPACT_ATOMS: atom_id res chain seq x y z
N GLY A 1 2.39 -5.26 0.04
CA GLY A 1 3.61 -4.56 -0.39
C GLY A 1 3.35 -3.09 -0.61
N GLY A 2 4.39 -2.31 -0.86
CA GLY A 2 4.30 -0.89 -1.18
C GLY A 2 5.53 -0.46 -1.98
N GLY A 3 5.50 0.77 -2.45
CA GLY A 3 6.60 1.42 -3.17
C GLY A 3 6.55 2.93 -2.95
N ILE A 4 7.68 3.58 -3.11
CA ILE A 4 7.82 5.03 -3.01
C ILE A 4 8.17 5.56 -4.40
N VAL A 5 7.45 6.57 -4.86
CA VAL A 5 7.73 7.27 -6.10
C VAL A 5 8.11 8.71 -5.74
N LEU A 6 9.33 9.12 -6.09
CA LEU A 6 9.84 10.47 -5.91
C LEU A 6 10.30 11.01 -7.27
N ASN A 7 9.91 12.23 -7.59
CA ASN A 7 10.28 12.87 -8.86
C ASN A 7 9.97 11.99 -10.11
N TRP A 8 8.80 11.35 -10.10
CA TRP A 8 8.33 10.46 -11.18
C TRP A 8 9.14 9.17 -11.37
N ALA A 9 10.04 8.85 -10.44
CA ALA A 9 10.85 7.63 -10.46
C ALA A 9 10.59 6.76 -9.22
N LEU A 10 10.69 5.44 -9.40
CA LEU A 10 10.62 4.51 -8.28
C LEU A 10 11.88 4.71 -7.40
N PHE A 11 11.67 5.07 -6.15
CA PHE A 11 12.74 5.15 -5.17
C PHE A 11 13.00 3.75 -4.58
N VAL A 12 14.11 3.16 -4.96
CA VAL A 12 14.46 1.78 -4.56
C VAL A 12 15.18 1.71 -3.20
N GLY A 13 15.79 2.82 -2.76
CA GLY A 13 16.62 2.84 -1.56
C GLY A 13 17.96 2.10 -1.74
N ARG A 14 18.73 2.02 -0.68
CA ARG A 14 20.08 1.42 -0.70
C ARG A 14 20.09 -0.08 -1.01
N THR A 15 19.07 -0.82 -0.58
CA THR A 15 19.00 -2.27 -0.70
C THR A 15 17.85 -2.76 -1.58
N GLY A 16 17.16 -1.84 -2.27
CA GLY A 16 15.96 -2.17 -3.04
C GLY A 16 14.69 -2.36 -2.19
N MET A 17 14.75 -2.06 -0.90
CA MET A 17 13.65 -2.32 0.04
C MET A 17 12.86 -1.06 0.43
N ALA A 18 13.13 0.08 -0.21
CA ALA A 18 12.36 1.30 0.07
C ALA A 18 10.88 1.08 -0.25
N GLY A 19 10.01 1.57 0.62
CA GLY A 19 8.57 1.36 0.48
C GLY A 19 8.06 0.00 0.95
N SER A 20 8.85 -0.78 1.71
CA SER A 20 8.40 -2.02 2.35
C SER A 20 7.37 -1.75 3.47
N VAL A 21 6.30 -1.02 3.12
CA VAL A 21 5.28 -0.53 4.07
C VAL A 21 4.62 -1.69 4.83
N GLY A 22 4.53 -2.88 4.22
CA GLY A 22 3.97 -4.06 4.88
C GLY A 22 4.70 -4.46 6.17
N SER A 23 5.99 -4.13 6.28
CA SER A 23 6.80 -4.39 7.48
C SER A 23 6.77 -3.25 8.50
N LEU A 24 6.06 -2.17 8.22
CA LEU A 24 5.95 -1.04 9.14
C LEU A 24 5.23 -1.47 10.43
N PRO A 25 5.80 -1.18 11.61
CA PRO A 25 5.11 -1.46 12.86
C PRO A 25 3.93 -0.49 13.05
N VAL A 26 2.76 -1.06 13.29
CA VAL A 26 1.51 -0.34 13.56
C VAL A 26 0.82 -0.95 14.77
N ARG A 27 -0.09 -0.22 15.40
CA ARG A 27 -0.90 -0.76 16.50
C ARG A 27 -2.20 -1.35 15.98
N ASN A 28 -2.50 -2.57 16.41
CA ASN A 28 -3.80 -3.18 16.16
C ASN A 28 -4.88 -2.59 17.10
N ARG A 29 -6.13 -3.04 16.94
CA ARG A 29 -7.26 -2.61 17.79
C ARG A 29 -7.08 -2.87 19.29
N ASN A 30 -6.21 -3.83 19.65
CA ASN A 30 -5.93 -4.18 21.03
C ASN A 30 -4.74 -3.36 21.62
N GLY A 31 -4.15 -2.45 20.83
CA GLY A 31 -2.98 -1.67 21.22
C GLY A 31 -1.65 -2.41 21.09
N GLU A 32 -1.63 -3.65 20.57
CA GLU A 32 -0.41 -4.41 20.33
C GLU A 32 0.28 -3.93 19.06
N THR A 33 1.61 -3.88 19.08
CA THR A 33 2.40 -3.58 17.88
C THR A 33 2.52 -4.82 17.01
N ARG A 34 2.14 -4.68 15.74
CA ARG A 34 2.20 -5.71 14.70
C ARG A 34 2.76 -5.11 13.41
N GLN A 35 3.24 -5.93 12.49
CA GLN A 35 3.53 -5.45 11.15
C GLN A 35 2.23 -5.15 10.41
N LEU A 36 2.22 -4.12 9.55
CA LEU A 36 1.04 -3.76 8.76
C LEU A 36 0.49 -4.96 7.97
N LEU A 37 1.36 -5.79 7.40
CA LEU A 37 0.95 -6.97 6.63
C LEU A 37 0.19 -8.02 7.47
N GLU A 38 0.44 -8.09 8.79
CA GLU A 38 -0.25 -9.01 9.70
C GLU A 38 -1.69 -8.54 10.02
N ILE A 39 -2.04 -7.33 9.60
CA ILE A 39 -3.39 -6.77 9.76
C ILE A 39 -4.07 -6.62 8.41
N ALA A 40 -3.36 -6.09 7.41
CA ALA A 40 -3.92 -5.68 6.12
C ALA A 40 -3.88 -6.75 5.03
N SER A 41 -3.31 -7.93 5.29
CA SER A 41 -3.25 -9.01 4.30
C SER A 41 -4.63 -9.62 4.04
N ILE A 42 -4.88 -10.03 2.78
CA ILE A 42 -6.06 -10.83 2.41
C ILE A 42 -6.07 -12.18 3.16
N PHE A 43 -4.91 -12.73 3.53
CA PHE A 43 -4.84 -13.94 4.38
C PHE A 43 -5.50 -13.73 5.75
N VAL A 44 -5.45 -12.53 6.30
CA VAL A 44 -6.15 -12.21 7.56
C VAL A 44 -7.67 -12.28 7.36
N LEU A 45 -8.18 -11.78 6.22
CA LEU A 45 -9.58 -11.93 5.87
C LEU A 45 -9.95 -13.40 5.68
N GLU A 46 -9.10 -14.19 5.02
CA GLU A 46 -9.29 -15.63 4.87
C GLU A 46 -9.44 -16.34 6.22
N ASP A 47 -8.57 -16.02 7.17
CA ASP A 47 -8.65 -16.59 8.53
C ASP A 47 -9.92 -16.16 9.27
N MET A 48 -10.34 -14.90 9.10
CA MET A 48 -11.62 -14.42 9.66
C MET A 48 -12.82 -15.16 9.07
N LEU A 49 -12.83 -15.43 7.76
CA LEU A 49 -13.89 -16.18 7.09
C LEU A 49 -13.94 -17.63 7.60
N ARG A 50 -12.79 -18.29 7.71
CA ARG A 50 -12.71 -19.66 8.25
C ARG A 50 -13.21 -19.73 9.69
N ALA A 51 -12.86 -18.74 10.52
CA ALA A 51 -13.33 -18.68 11.91
C ALA A 51 -14.87 -18.56 12.02
N ASP A 52 -15.49 -17.89 11.05
CA ASP A 52 -16.95 -17.73 10.96
C ASP A 52 -17.62 -18.85 10.10
N ASN A 53 -16.86 -19.92 9.73
CA ASN A 53 -17.33 -21.03 8.88
C ASN A 53 -17.81 -20.59 7.49
N ILE A 54 -17.24 -19.54 6.93
CA ILE A 54 -17.51 -19.05 5.58
C ILE A 54 -16.41 -19.57 4.65
N ASP A 55 -16.79 -20.07 3.46
CA ASP A 55 -15.83 -20.54 2.46
C ASP A 55 -14.97 -19.38 1.93
N PRO A 56 -13.63 -19.40 2.11
CA PRO A 56 -12.76 -18.35 1.65
C PRO A 56 -12.33 -18.50 0.18
N GLN A 57 -12.68 -19.58 -0.50
CA GLN A 57 -12.26 -19.83 -1.87
C GLN A 57 -12.52 -18.67 -2.84
N PRO A 58 -13.66 -17.96 -2.78
CA PRO A 58 -13.91 -16.83 -3.67
C PRO A 58 -12.88 -15.70 -3.60
N LEU A 59 -12.13 -15.58 -2.49
CA LEU A 59 -11.06 -14.58 -2.39
C LEU A 59 -9.95 -14.79 -3.44
N TRP A 60 -9.75 -16.02 -3.90
CA TRP A 60 -8.59 -16.42 -4.69
C TRP A 60 -8.89 -16.73 -6.15
N TYR A 61 -10.14 -17.03 -6.50
CA TYR A 61 -10.50 -17.39 -7.87
C TYR A 61 -10.61 -16.21 -8.81
N SER A 62 -11.24 -15.13 -8.35
CA SER A 62 -11.36 -13.91 -9.15
C SER A 62 -11.45 -12.71 -8.22
N ALA A 63 -10.53 -11.77 -8.40
CA ALA A 63 -10.54 -10.53 -7.63
C ALA A 63 -11.80 -9.69 -7.85
N ASP A 64 -12.50 -9.88 -8.99
CA ASP A 64 -13.67 -9.08 -9.35
C ASP A 64 -15.00 -9.74 -8.95
N GLU A 65 -14.96 -11.01 -8.52
CA GLU A 65 -16.15 -11.80 -8.24
C GLU A 65 -16.39 -12.05 -6.74
N TRP A 66 -15.78 -11.28 -5.87
CA TRP A 66 -16.05 -11.39 -4.45
C TRP A 66 -17.51 -11.11 -4.15
N ILE A 67 -18.13 -11.98 -3.38
CA ILE A 67 -19.42 -11.73 -2.75
C ILE A 67 -19.25 -10.83 -1.53
N ASP A 68 -20.35 -10.28 -1.03
CA ASP A 68 -20.32 -9.63 0.27
C ASP A 68 -20.22 -10.69 1.38
N PHE A 69 -19.03 -10.76 2.00
CA PHE A 69 -18.75 -11.68 3.11
C PHE A 69 -19.30 -11.19 4.46
N GLY A 70 -20.05 -10.10 4.49
CA GLY A 70 -20.72 -9.60 5.70
C GLY A 70 -19.74 -9.12 6.77
N ALA A 71 -19.99 -9.53 8.02
CA ALA A 71 -19.25 -9.03 9.18
C ALA A 71 -17.73 -9.26 9.16
N PRO A 72 -17.19 -10.39 8.70
CA PRO A 72 -15.74 -10.57 8.56
C PRO A 72 -15.08 -9.54 7.62
N LEU A 73 -15.70 -9.30 6.46
CA LEU A 73 -15.18 -8.32 5.51
C LEU A 73 -15.23 -6.90 6.08
N GLU A 74 -16.34 -6.55 6.74
CA GLU A 74 -16.45 -5.23 7.38
C GLU A 74 -15.37 -5.04 8.45
N ARG A 75 -15.17 -6.03 9.31
CA ARG A 75 -14.15 -6.01 10.35
C ARG A 75 -12.74 -5.86 9.75
N TRP A 76 -12.44 -6.65 8.71
CA TRP A 76 -11.16 -6.56 8.02
C TRP A 76 -10.94 -5.18 7.40
N ILE A 77 -11.95 -4.59 6.75
CA ILE A 77 -11.86 -3.23 6.18
C ILE A 77 -11.55 -2.22 7.28
N GLN A 78 -12.25 -2.26 8.41
CA GLN A 78 -12.05 -1.29 9.50
C GLN A 78 -10.68 -1.43 10.17
N GLU A 79 -10.22 -2.65 10.43
CA GLU A 79 -8.92 -2.90 11.05
C GLU A 79 -7.78 -2.54 10.09
N THR A 80 -7.90 -2.91 8.81
CA THR A 80 -6.95 -2.54 7.75
C THR A 80 -6.88 -1.03 7.57
N ALA A 81 -8.02 -0.35 7.51
CA ALA A 81 -8.08 1.10 7.36
C ALA A 81 -7.40 1.85 8.52
N ALA A 82 -7.62 1.39 9.75
CA ALA A 82 -6.96 1.97 10.93
C ALA A 82 -5.44 1.77 10.92
N ALA A 83 -4.99 0.61 10.47
CA ALA A 83 -3.56 0.30 10.34
C ALA A 83 -2.91 1.07 9.18
N LEU A 84 -3.58 1.17 8.02
CA LEU A 84 -3.14 1.98 6.89
C LEU A 84 -3.04 3.46 7.23
N ALA A 85 -3.99 4.00 7.98
CA ALA A 85 -3.95 5.39 8.43
C ALA A 85 -2.68 5.70 9.24
N GLN A 86 -2.30 4.82 10.18
CA GLN A 86 -1.05 4.95 10.94
C GLN A 86 0.18 4.89 10.03
N ALA A 87 0.21 3.92 9.11
CA ALA A 87 1.34 3.74 8.18
C ALA A 87 1.51 4.94 7.25
N ILE A 88 0.40 5.44 6.69
CA ILE A 88 0.40 6.59 5.77
C ILE A 88 0.89 7.84 6.49
N LEU A 89 0.38 8.16 7.68
CA LEU A 89 0.81 9.34 8.43
C LEU A 89 2.27 9.23 8.88
N SER A 90 2.71 8.05 9.30
CA SER A 90 4.11 7.82 9.64
C SER A 90 5.03 8.04 8.45
N ALA A 91 4.64 7.57 7.26
CA ALA A 91 5.40 7.78 6.05
C ALA A 91 5.33 9.26 5.58
N ALA A 92 4.17 9.91 5.66
CA ALA A 92 4.00 11.30 5.29
C ALA A 92 4.86 12.24 6.12
N SER A 93 4.97 11.98 7.42
CA SER A 93 5.81 12.79 8.33
C SER A 93 7.31 12.71 8.02
N ILE A 94 7.76 11.71 7.26
CA ILE A 94 9.18 11.50 6.92
C ILE A 94 9.47 11.91 5.48
N ILE A 95 8.55 11.61 4.54
CA ILE A 95 8.82 11.71 3.10
C ILE A 95 8.12 12.92 2.48
N ASP A 96 7.03 13.41 3.09
CA ASP A 96 6.22 14.55 2.58
C ASP A 96 5.74 14.33 1.13
N PHE A 97 5.08 13.20 0.89
CA PHE A 97 4.53 12.88 -0.42
C PHE A 97 3.12 13.49 -0.62
N SER A 98 2.76 13.77 -1.87
CA SER A 98 1.48 14.41 -2.23
C SER A 98 0.28 13.46 -2.16
N ALA A 99 0.48 12.18 -2.44
CA ALA A 99 -0.60 11.20 -2.48
C ALA A 99 -0.17 9.80 -2.01
N ALA A 100 -1.10 9.07 -1.39
CA ALA A 100 -1.01 7.64 -1.13
C ALA A 100 -2.07 6.91 -1.95
N ILE A 101 -1.63 5.93 -2.75
CA ILE A 101 -2.50 5.11 -3.59
C ILE A 101 -2.71 3.77 -2.90
N ILE A 102 -3.97 3.41 -2.66
CA ILE A 102 -4.35 2.12 -2.07
C ILE A 102 -4.91 1.25 -3.18
N ASP A 103 -4.29 0.09 -3.38
CA ASP A 103 -4.69 -0.91 -4.38
C ASP A 103 -4.51 -2.33 -3.84
N GLY A 104 -5.12 -3.31 -4.53
CA GLY A 104 -5.00 -4.71 -4.15
C GLY A 104 -5.78 -5.66 -5.06
N GLY A 105 -5.56 -6.96 -4.86
CA GLY A 105 -6.25 -8.02 -5.58
C GLY A 105 -7.66 -8.28 -5.03
N PHE A 106 -8.49 -7.26 -4.96
CA PHE A 106 -9.89 -7.30 -4.52
C PHE A 106 -10.75 -6.37 -5.38
N PRO A 107 -12.09 -6.55 -5.38
CA PRO A 107 -13.00 -5.78 -6.24
C PRO A 107 -12.92 -4.27 -6.02
N ALA A 108 -13.30 -3.51 -7.04
CA ALA A 108 -13.34 -2.05 -6.98
C ALA A 108 -14.22 -1.54 -5.82
N TRP A 109 -15.37 -2.18 -5.56
CA TRP A 109 -16.26 -1.79 -4.46
C TRP A 109 -15.63 -2.01 -3.07
N VAL A 110 -14.80 -3.05 -2.89
CA VAL A 110 -14.02 -3.26 -1.65
C VAL A 110 -12.95 -2.19 -1.52
N ARG A 111 -12.23 -1.88 -2.61
CA ARG A 111 -11.19 -0.84 -2.64
C ARG A 111 -11.77 0.52 -2.28
N GLN A 112 -12.91 0.88 -2.86
CA GLN A 112 -13.61 2.12 -2.55
C GLN A 112 -13.96 2.22 -1.07
N ARG A 113 -14.52 1.17 -0.49
CA ARG A 113 -14.85 1.09 0.95
C ARG A 113 -13.60 1.21 1.81
N LEU A 114 -12.52 0.52 1.45
CA LEU A 114 -11.26 0.57 2.20
C LEU A 114 -10.64 1.97 2.17
N VAL A 115 -10.60 2.62 1.01
CA VAL A 115 -10.10 3.99 0.88
C VAL A 115 -10.95 4.96 1.70
N ALA A 116 -12.28 4.88 1.59
CA ALA A 116 -13.19 5.72 2.38
C ALA A 116 -13.01 5.51 3.90
N ALA A 117 -12.89 4.25 4.34
CA ALA A 117 -12.63 3.93 5.74
C ALA A 117 -11.24 4.44 6.20
N THR A 118 -10.22 4.40 5.34
CA THR A 118 -8.89 4.91 5.64
C THR A 118 -8.90 6.43 5.78
N ILE A 119 -9.59 7.16 4.89
CA ILE A 119 -9.78 8.61 5.01
C ILE A 119 -10.46 8.95 6.34
N ALA A 120 -11.53 8.23 6.68
CA ALA A 120 -12.22 8.43 7.95
C ALA A 120 -11.33 8.10 9.17
N ALA A 121 -10.46 7.10 9.06
CA ALA A 121 -9.51 6.75 10.11
C ALA A 121 -8.44 7.84 10.30
N VAL A 122 -7.87 8.35 9.21
CA VAL A 122 -6.92 9.48 9.25
C VAL A 122 -7.55 10.71 9.88
N GLY A 123 -8.80 11.03 9.53
CA GLY A 123 -9.51 12.18 10.10
C GLY A 123 -9.77 12.12 11.61
N ARG A 124 -9.56 10.96 12.25
CA ARG A 124 -9.64 10.77 13.71
C ARG A 124 -8.28 10.85 14.41
N MET A 125 -7.20 10.98 13.65
CA MET A 125 -5.83 11.06 14.19
C MET A 125 -5.41 12.52 14.38
N ASP A 126 -4.40 12.72 15.21
CA ASP A 126 -3.78 14.04 15.33
C ASP A 126 -2.91 14.32 14.10
N LEU A 127 -3.25 15.34 13.35
CA LEU A 127 -2.57 15.77 12.12
C LEU A 127 -1.70 17.01 12.32
N GLN A 128 -1.49 17.44 13.56
CA GLN A 128 -0.72 18.65 13.83
C GLN A 128 0.69 18.55 13.23
N GLY A 129 1.01 19.47 12.32
CA GLY A 129 2.32 19.53 11.67
C GLY A 129 2.54 18.53 10.54
N ILE A 130 1.53 17.74 10.18
CA ILE A 130 1.61 16.78 9.06
C ILE A 130 0.63 17.23 7.98
N PRO A 131 1.09 17.65 6.78
CA PRO A 131 0.22 17.86 5.64
C PRO A 131 -0.44 16.52 5.27
N MET A 132 -1.77 16.49 5.21
CA MET A 132 -2.48 15.27 4.85
C MET A 132 -2.29 14.98 3.36
N PRO A 133 -1.69 13.84 2.99
CA PRO A 133 -1.59 13.45 1.60
C PRO A 133 -2.98 13.10 1.05
N GLU A 134 -3.15 13.26 -0.25
CA GLU A 134 -4.36 12.80 -0.93
C GLU A 134 -4.41 11.27 -0.93
N LEU A 135 -5.55 10.69 -0.51
CA LEU A 135 -5.77 9.24 -0.53
C LEU A 135 -6.57 8.88 -1.78
N ARG A 136 -5.99 8.06 -2.63
CA ARG A 136 -6.57 7.65 -3.92
C ARG A 136 -6.73 6.15 -4.04
N GLU A 137 -7.74 5.76 -4.80
CA GLU A 137 -7.88 4.38 -5.25
C GLU A 137 -6.87 4.09 -6.36
N GLY A 138 -6.24 2.91 -6.31
CA GLY A 138 -5.49 2.37 -7.42
C GLY A 138 -6.41 1.81 -8.51
N THR A 139 -5.87 1.61 -9.70
CA THR A 139 -6.62 1.15 -10.87
C THR A 139 -6.06 -0.13 -11.48
N VAL A 140 -4.96 -0.67 -10.94
CA VAL A 140 -4.26 -1.82 -11.51
C VAL A 140 -4.77 -3.15 -10.93
N GLY A 141 -5.10 -3.16 -9.64
CA GLY A 141 -5.74 -4.30 -8.98
C GLY A 141 -4.89 -5.56 -8.99
N ALA A 142 -5.52 -6.70 -9.23
CA ALA A 142 -4.90 -8.02 -9.21
C ALA A 142 -3.76 -8.19 -10.22
N GLN A 143 -3.76 -7.40 -11.30
CA GLN A 143 -2.75 -7.48 -12.36
C GLN A 143 -1.44 -6.75 -12.02
N ALA A 144 -1.36 -6.04 -10.89
CA ALA A 144 -0.21 -5.21 -10.53
C ALA A 144 1.13 -5.96 -10.58
N ARG A 145 1.16 -7.22 -10.15
CA ARG A 145 2.39 -8.04 -10.20
C ARG A 145 2.81 -8.38 -11.63
N ALA A 146 1.86 -8.77 -12.48
CA ALA A 146 2.13 -9.13 -13.87
C ALA A 146 2.58 -7.91 -14.67
N ILE A 147 1.88 -6.79 -14.52
CA ILE A 147 2.22 -5.53 -15.20
C ILE A 147 3.57 -5.01 -14.70
N GLY A 148 3.81 -5.01 -13.38
CA GLY A 148 5.09 -4.61 -12.79
C GLY A 148 6.25 -5.45 -13.30
N GLY A 149 6.12 -6.78 -13.30
CA GLY A 149 7.14 -7.68 -13.84
C GLY A 149 7.39 -7.49 -15.33
N ALA A 150 6.34 -7.33 -16.14
CA ALA A 150 6.46 -7.11 -17.58
C ALA A 150 7.05 -5.73 -17.92
N SER A 151 6.91 -4.75 -17.07
CA SER A 151 7.45 -3.40 -17.29
C SER A 151 8.96 -3.29 -16.98
N LEU A 152 9.53 -4.17 -16.15
CA LEU A 152 10.95 -4.11 -15.77
C LEU A 152 11.94 -4.08 -16.96
N PRO A 153 11.81 -4.93 -18.01
CA PRO A 153 12.70 -4.86 -19.16
C PRO A 153 12.57 -3.55 -19.95
N ILE A 154 11.36 -2.98 -19.98
CA ILE A 154 11.07 -1.71 -20.66
C ILE A 154 11.76 -0.57 -19.90
N PHE A 155 11.60 -0.55 -18.59
CA PHE A 155 12.26 0.44 -17.73
C PHE A 155 13.79 0.35 -17.85
N ALA A 156 14.35 -0.85 -17.78
CA ALA A 156 15.79 -1.05 -17.87
C ALA A 156 16.39 -0.65 -19.22
N ARG A 157 15.62 -0.70 -20.32
CA ARG A 157 16.13 -0.46 -21.67
C ARG A 157 15.82 0.92 -22.23
N TYR A 158 14.69 1.51 -21.84
CA TYR A 158 14.16 2.71 -22.52
C TYR A 158 13.98 3.91 -21.59
N LEU A 159 14.00 3.74 -20.28
CA LEU A 159 13.92 4.85 -19.36
C LEU A 159 15.33 5.16 -18.84
N ILE A 160 15.75 6.39 -19.06
CA ILE A 160 17.01 6.91 -18.56
C ILE A 160 16.91 6.96 -17.03
N ASP A 161 17.77 6.22 -16.36
CA ASP A 161 17.91 6.32 -14.91
C ASP A 161 18.47 7.71 -14.57
N GLN A 162 17.64 8.58 -14.05
CA GLN A 162 18.05 9.95 -13.66
C GLN A 162 19.17 9.93 -12.63
N ASN A 163 19.28 8.87 -11.82
CA ASN A 163 20.39 8.72 -10.87
C ASN A 163 21.75 8.54 -11.56
N VAL A 164 21.77 8.05 -12.80
CA VAL A 164 23.01 7.93 -13.58
C VAL A 164 23.45 9.29 -14.13
N LEU A 165 22.52 10.15 -14.50
CA LEU A 165 22.82 11.50 -15.00
C LEU A 165 23.43 12.39 -13.92
N PHE A 166 22.95 12.30 -12.68
CA PHE A 166 23.50 13.10 -11.57
C PHE A 166 24.88 12.61 -11.11
N LYS A 167 25.15 11.30 -11.16
CA LYS A 167 26.49 10.76 -10.85
C LYS A 167 27.56 11.21 -11.84
N ALA A 168 27.19 11.42 -13.10
CA ALA A 168 28.13 11.90 -14.14
C ALA A 168 28.53 13.36 -13.92
N VAL A 169 27.69 14.19 -13.30
CA VAL A 169 28.00 15.60 -12.99
C VAL A 169 28.97 15.71 -11.81
N GLU A 170 28.74 14.92 -10.74
CA GLU A 170 29.64 14.91 -9.58
C GLU A 170 31.07 14.43 -9.92
N ALA A 171 31.20 13.52 -10.89
CA ALA A 171 32.52 13.04 -11.34
C ALA A 171 33.26 14.06 -12.23
N ALA A 172 32.57 14.98 -12.91
CA ALA A 172 33.16 16.01 -13.75
C ALA A 172 33.62 17.24 -12.96
N ASP A 173 33.07 17.46 -11.77
CA ASP A 173 33.49 18.58 -10.89
C ASP A 173 34.63 18.21 -9.92
N ALA A 174 35.12 16.96 -9.99
CA ALA A 174 36.20 16.44 -9.12
C ALA A 174 37.58 16.32 -9.82
N GLU A 175 37.73 16.77 -11.06
CA GLU A 175 38.98 16.92 -11.78
C GLU A 175 39.37 18.42 -11.91
#